data_7ebaf4f92b3fe86431d71887124382b1
#
_entry.id   7ebaf4f92b3fe86431d71887124382b1
#
_cell.length_a   1.000
_cell.length_b   1.000
_cell.length_c   1.000
_cell.angle_alpha   90.00
_cell.angle_beta   90.00
_cell.angle_gamma   90.00
#
_symmetry.space_group_name_H-M   'P 1'
#
loop_
_entity.id
_entity.type
_entity.pdbx_description
1 polymer ?
#
loop_
_entity_poly.entity_id
_entity_poly.type
_entity_poly.pdbx_seq_one_letter_code
_entity_poly.pdbx_strand_id
1 'polypeptide(L)'
;MRIIRAKNYREASRQTANLISAQVILKPDSVLGLATGSSPIGAYQQLIEWYKKGDIDFSRVRSINLDEYVGLAPTHAQSYAYFMHHNFFDHINIKPENVHLPDGLDSDAVGQGKKYDALIHALGGVDLQLLGIGHDGHIGFNEPCGEFVKGTHRVE
;
A
#
# COMPACT_ATOMS: atom_id res chain seq x y z
N MET A 1 1.55 -21.10 -6.31
CA MET A 1 0.82 -19.90 -6.77
C MET A 1 -0.66 -20.25 -6.86
N ARG A 2 -1.56 -19.37 -6.39
CA ARG A 2 -3.01 -19.51 -6.52
C ARG A 2 -3.52 -18.45 -7.50
N ILE A 3 -4.25 -18.86 -8.54
CA ILE A 3 -4.86 -17.95 -9.52
C ILE A 3 -6.36 -17.92 -9.24
N ILE A 4 -6.90 -16.71 -9.07
CA ILE A 4 -8.33 -16.47 -8.85
C ILE A 4 -8.84 -15.68 -10.05
N ARG A 5 -9.80 -16.23 -10.78
CA ARG A 5 -10.48 -15.53 -11.88
C ARG A 5 -11.73 -14.84 -11.35
N ALA A 6 -11.83 -13.56 -11.59
CA ALA A 6 -13.01 -12.75 -11.26
C ALA A 6 -13.77 -12.40 -12.55
N LYS A 7 -15.10 -12.34 -12.48
CA LYS A 7 -15.96 -12.03 -13.63
C LYS A 7 -15.91 -10.55 -14.03
N ASN A 8 -15.57 -9.69 -13.06
CA ASN A 8 -15.53 -8.24 -13.25
C ASN A 8 -14.71 -7.58 -12.12
N TYR A 9 -14.48 -6.27 -12.26
CA TYR A 9 -13.75 -5.45 -11.30
C TYR A 9 -14.32 -5.54 -9.86
N ARG A 10 -15.66 -5.50 -9.71
CA ARG A 10 -16.31 -5.58 -8.39
C ARG A 10 -16.01 -6.90 -7.68
N GLU A 11 -16.06 -8.00 -8.43
CA GLU A 11 -15.75 -9.32 -7.87
C GLU A 11 -14.26 -9.43 -7.51
N ALA A 12 -13.37 -8.94 -8.38
CA ALA A 12 -11.93 -8.87 -8.09
C ALA A 12 -11.64 -8.06 -6.82
N SER A 13 -12.22 -6.87 -6.72
CA SER A 13 -12.10 -5.99 -5.56
C SER A 13 -12.56 -6.67 -4.27
N ARG A 14 -13.73 -7.32 -4.30
CA ARG A 14 -14.26 -8.05 -3.14
C ARG A 14 -13.35 -9.22 -2.73
N GLN A 15 -12.80 -9.96 -3.70
CA GLN A 15 -11.90 -11.07 -3.41
C GLN A 15 -10.57 -10.59 -2.82
N THR A 16 -10.04 -9.49 -3.33
CA THR A 16 -8.87 -8.82 -2.76
C THR A 16 -9.14 -8.37 -1.32
N ALA A 17 -10.26 -7.70 -1.09
CA ALA A 17 -10.67 -7.28 0.24
C ALA A 17 -10.83 -8.47 1.22
N ASN A 18 -11.36 -9.62 0.76
CA ASN A 18 -11.44 -10.84 1.57
C ASN A 18 -10.07 -11.31 2.07
N LEU A 19 -9.05 -11.29 1.20
CA LEU A 19 -7.70 -11.70 1.59
C LEU A 19 -7.08 -10.75 2.61
N ILE A 20 -7.25 -9.44 2.39
CA ILE A 20 -6.74 -8.43 3.33
C ILE A 20 -7.48 -8.53 4.68
N SER A 21 -8.81 -8.63 4.67
CA SER A 21 -9.58 -8.75 5.91
C SER A 21 -9.25 -10.02 6.69
N ALA A 22 -9.07 -11.14 6.02
CA ALA A 22 -8.66 -12.39 6.64
C ALA A 22 -7.28 -12.24 7.33
N GLN A 23 -6.33 -11.57 6.67
CA GLN A 23 -5.01 -11.30 7.25
C GLN A 23 -5.14 -10.46 8.53
N VAL A 24 -5.92 -9.37 8.50
CA VAL A 24 -6.10 -8.48 9.65
C VAL A 24 -6.83 -9.18 10.80
N ILE A 25 -7.85 -9.98 10.52
CA ILE A 25 -8.59 -10.73 11.54
C ILE A 25 -7.67 -11.77 12.22
N LEU A 26 -6.87 -12.49 11.44
CA LEU A 26 -5.97 -13.52 11.97
C LEU A 26 -4.75 -12.94 12.67
N LYS A 27 -4.26 -11.79 12.23
CA LYS A 27 -3.12 -11.06 12.80
C LYS A 27 -3.45 -9.57 12.87
N PRO A 28 -4.09 -9.09 13.95
CA PRO A 28 -4.53 -7.69 14.06
C PRO A 28 -3.41 -6.64 13.99
N ASP A 29 -2.18 -7.00 14.30
CA ASP A 29 -0.98 -6.16 14.22
C ASP A 29 -0.18 -6.37 12.92
N SER A 30 -0.85 -6.83 11.86
CA SER A 30 -0.23 -7.02 10.54
C SER A 30 0.41 -5.75 9.99
N VAL A 31 1.52 -5.95 9.28
CA VAL A 31 2.10 -4.95 8.39
C VAL A 31 1.56 -5.21 6.97
N LEU A 32 0.73 -4.30 6.49
CA LEU A 32 0.14 -4.38 5.16
C LEU A 32 0.92 -3.50 4.19
N GLY A 33 1.39 -4.10 3.10
CA GLY A 33 1.85 -3.35 1.94
C GLY A 33 0.66 -2.98 1.06
N LEU A 34 0.44 -1.69 0.83
CA LEU A 34 -0.71 -1.16 0.10
C LEU A 34 -0.28 -0.52 -1.21
N ALA A 35 -1.18 -0.53 -2.18
CA ALA A 35 -0.94 0.00 -3.53
C ALA A 35 -1.81 1.23 -3.80
N THR A 36 -1.35 2.07 -4.71
CA THR A 36 -2.07 3.24 -5.22
C THR A 36 -2.63 2.97 -6.63
N GLY A 37 -3.25 3.97 -7.23
CA GLY A 37 -3.88 3.86 -8.54
C GLY A 37 -5.35 3.44 -8.49
N SER A 38 -5.98 3.31 -9.64
CA SER A 38 -7.42 3.05 -9.74
C SER A 38 -7.82 1.61 -9.37
N SER A 39 -6.93 0.65 -9.58
CA SER A 39 -7.22 -0.78 -9.40
C SER A 39 -7.59 -1.19 -7.97
N PRO A 40 -6.91 -0.72 -6.89
CA PRO A 40 -7.21 -1.13 -5.53
C PRO A 40 -8.40 -0.40 -4.89
N ILE A 41 -8.92 0.69 -5.49
CA ILE A 41 -9.97 1.53 -4.89
C ILE A 41 -11.19 0.70 -4.47
N GLY A 42 -11.66 -0.20 -5.32
CA GLY A 42 -12.82 -1.03 -5.00
C GLY A 42 -12.58 -1.99 -3.83
N ALA A 43 -11.34 -2.45 -3.64
CA ALA A 43 -10.99 -3.26 -2.47
C ALA A 43 -10.99 -2.40 -1.19
N TYR A 44 -10.46 -1.17 -1.25
CA TYR A 44 -10.51 -0.24 -0.12
C TYR A 44 -11.94 0.14 0.26
N GLN A 45 -12.79 0.43 -0.72
CA GLN A 45 -14.20 0.70 -0.48
C GLN A 45 -14.89 -0.48 0.25
N GLN A 46 -14.63 -1.71 -0.17
CA GLN A 46 -15.18 -2.89 0.47
C GLN A 46 -14.67 -3.07 1.91
N LEU A 47 -13.38 -2.82 2.17
CA LEU A 47 -12.82 -2.85 3.52
C LEU A 47 -13.41 -1.77 4.42
N ILE A 48 -13.62 -0.56 3.89
CA ILE A 48 -14.29 0.54 4.61
C ILE A 48 -15.73 0.17 4.98
N GLU A 49 -16.47 -0.47 4.07
CA GLU A 49 -17.83 -0.96 4.37
C GLU A 49 -17.83 -1.96 5.53
N TRP A 50 -16.90 -2.92 5.54
CA TRP A 50 -16.80 -3.90 6.62
C TRP A 50 -16.34 -3.27 7.94
N TYR A 51 -15.39 -2.32 7.89
CA TYR A 51 -15.02 -1.54 9.06
C TYR A 51 -16.23 -0.80 9.66
N LYS A 52 -17.02 -0.11 8.83
CA LYS A 52 -18.22 0.62 9.28
C LYS A 52 -19.29 -0.30 9.87
N LYS A 53 -19.33 -1.56 9.48
CA LYS A 53 -20.22 -2.60 10.05
C LYS A 53 -19.67 -3.20 11.34
N GLY A 54 -18.43 -2.94 11.69
CA GLY A 54 -17.76 -3.53 12.84
C GLY A 54 -17.14 -4.91 12.60
N ASP A 55 -17.06 -5.35 11.33
CA ASP A 55 -16.54 -6.67 10.96
C ASP A 55 -15.01 -6.74 10.99
N ILE A 56 -14.32 -5.59 10.91
CA ILE A 56 -12.85 -5.50 10.88
C ILE A 56 -12.36 -4.27 11.64
N ASP A 57 -11.25 -4.41 12.36
CA ASP A 57 -10.59 -3.36 13.13
C ASP A 57 -9.16 -3.14 12.63
N PHE A 58 -8.83 -1.89 12.26
CA PHE A 58 -7.52 -1.48 11.77
C PHE A 58 -6.66 -0.77 12.82
N SER A 59 -7.13 -0.62 14.07
CA SER A 59 -6.45 0.19 15.10
C SER A 59 -5.02 -0.26 15.43
N ARG A 60 -4.67 -1.51 15.15
CA ARG A 60 -3.35 -2.10 15.40
C ARG A 60 -2.57 -2.39 14.12
N VAL A 61 -3.20 -2.26 12.96
CA VAL A 61 -2.58 -2.46 11.65
C VAL A 61 -1.51 -1.39 11.43
N ARG A 62 -0.42 -1.78 10.79
CA ARG A 62 0.62 -0.89 10.25
C ARG A 62 0.60 -1.00 8.74
N SER A 63 0.76 0.10 8.03
CA SER A 63 0.80 0.10 6.58
C SER A 63 2.10 0.66 6.04
N ILE A 64 2.52 0.11 4.91
CA ILE A 64 3.57 0.67 4.07
C ILE A 64 3.05 0.83 2.65
N ASN A 65 3.52 1.84 1.93
CA ASN A 65 3.36 1.96 0.48
C ASN A 65 4.72 1.83 -0.19
N LEU A 66 4.74 1.32 -1.43
CA LEU A 66 5.98 1.03 -2.13
C LEU A 66 6.69 2.29 -2.64
N ASP A 67 5.93 3.32 -2.95
CA ASP A 67 6.41 4.45 -3.74
C ASP A 67 5.73 5.77 -3.36
N GLU A 68 6.36 6.88 -3.72
CA GLU A 68 5.83 8.24 -3.66
C GLU A 68 6.55 9.09 -4.71
N TYR A 69 5.89 10.14 -5.17
CA TYR A 69 6.45 11.12 -6.09
C TYR A 69 7.43 12.06 -5.37
N VAL A 70 8.64 12.18 -5.93
CA VAL A 70 9.63 13.15 -5.46
C VAL A 70 9.16 14.57 -5.81
N GLY A 71 9.25 15.47 -4.83
CA GLY A 71 8.89 16.88 -4.97
C GLY A 71 7.44 17.22 -4.66
N LEU A 72 6.60 16.24 -4.27
CA LEU A 72 5.23 16.48 -3.87
C LEU A 72 5.07 16.45 -2.34
N ALA A 73 4.41 17.47 -1.80
CA ALA A 73 4.00 17.45 -0.40
C ALA A 73 2.91 16.38 -0.18
N PRO A 74 2.83 15.76 1.02
CA PRO A 74 1.79 14.78 1.34
C PRO A 74 0.36 15.29 1.16
N THR A 75 0.16 16.60 1.22
CA THR A 75 -1.14 17.28 1.03
C THR A 75 -1.45 17.60 -0.45
N HIS A 76 -0.50 17.36 -1.35
CA HIS A 76 -0.71 17.62 -2.78
C HIS A 76 -1.66 16.57 -3.37
N ALA A 77 -2.66 16.99 -4.15
CA ALA A 77 -3.70 16.12 -4.68
C ALA A 77 -3.20 14.95 -5.56
N GLN A 78 -1.98 15.05 -6.07
CA GLN A 78 -1.34 13.99 -6.86
C GLN A 78 -0.34 13.14 -6.07
N SER A 79 -0.08 13.45 -4.79
CA SER A 79 0.78 12.58 -3.96
C SER A 79 0.07 11.27 -3.62
N TYR A 80 0.83 10.22 -3.43
CA TYR A 80 0.27 8.94 -2.99
C TYR A 80 -0.15 8.97 -1.52
N ALA A 81 0.49 9.82 -0.71
CA ALA A 81 0.00 10.09 0.64
C ALA A 81 -1.42 10.63 0.62
N TYR A 82 -1.69 11.69 -0.17
CA TYR A 82 -3.04 12.22 -0.35
C TYR A 82 -4.01 11.15 -0.88
N PHE A 83 -3.60 10.39 -1.90
CA PHE A 83 -4.41 9.31 -2.47
C PHE A 83 -4.85 8.30 -1.41
N MET A 84 -3.91 7.82 -0.58
CA MET A 84 -4.19 6.82 0.44
C MET A 84 -5.10 7.35 1.55
N HIS A 85 -4.87 8.58 2.00
CA HIS A 85 -5.75 9.25 2.95
C HIS A 85 -7.16 9.38 2.40
N HIS A 86 -7.31 9.96 1.20
CA HIS A 86 -8.60 10.21 0.58
C HIS A 86 -9.40 8.93 0.28
N ASN A 87 -8.73 7.84 -0.12
CA ASN A 87 -9.42 6.61 -0.55
C ASN A 87 -9.52 5.53 0.53
N PHE A 88 -8.74 5.62 1.63
CA PHE A 88 -8.72 4.55 2.62
C PHE A 88 -8.50 5.04 4.06
N PHE A 89 -7.37 5.68 4.38
CA PHE A 89 -6.97 5.87 5.77
C PHE A 89 -7.93 6.76 6.58
N ASP A 90 -8.45 7.83 5.98
CA ASP A 90 -9.40 8.75 6.65
C ASP A 90 -10.78 8.13 6.90
N HIS A 91 -11.02 6.93 6.38
CA HIS A 91 -12.31 6.23 6.50
C HIS A 91 -12.29 5.05 7.47
N ILE A 92 -11.13 4.76 8.09
CA ILE A 92 -10.92 3.64 9.02
C ILE A 92 -10.21 4.13 10.28
N ASN A 93 -10.04 3.26 11.28
CA ASN A 93 -9.39 3.62 12.55
C ASN A 93 -7.90 3.28 12.61
N ILE A 94 -7.20 3.21 11.48
CA ILE A 94 -5.75 3.08 11.50
C ILE A 94 -5.13 4.30 12.17
N LYS A 95 -4.12 4.09 13.01
CA LYS A 95 -3.47 5.19 13.71
C LYS A 95 -2.50 5.91 12.77
N PRO A 96 -2.43 7.25 12.79
CA PRO A 96 -1.52 8.01 11.92
C PRO A 96 -0.05 7.58 12.04
N GLU A 97 0.41 7.25 13.26
CA GLU A 97 1.76 6.77 13.50
C GLU A 97 2.07 5.39 12.90
N ASN A 98 1.06 4.67 12.46
CA ASN A 98 1.17 3.36 11.83
C ASN A 98 1.10 3.43 10.30
N VAL A 99 0.98 4.61 9.72
CA VAL A 99 0.92 4.82 8.27
C VAL A 99 2.28 5.29 7.77
N HIS A 100 2.87 4.54 6.84
CA HIS A 100 4.22 4.82 6.34
C HIS A 100 4.24 4.87 4.82
N LEU A 101 4.75 5.98 4.29
CA LEU A 101 5.07 6.19 2.88
C LEU A 101 6.48 6.77 2.76
N PRO A 102 7.15 6.61 1.61
CA PRO A 102 8.38 7.34 1.35
C PRO A 102 8.16 8.86 1.42
N ASP A 103 9.14 9.59 1.92
CA ASP A 103 9.06 11.05 1.99
C ASP A 103 9.46 11.67 0.64
N GLY A 104 8.48 12.17 -0.10
CA GLY A 104 8.70 12.82 -1.40
C GLY A 104 9.42 14.16 -1.31
N LEU A 105 9.53 14.77 -0.13
CA LEU A 105 10.20 16.06 0.07
C LEU A 105 11.65 15.94 0.57
N ASP A 106 12.10 14.73 0.96
CA ASP A 106 13.48 14.54 1.37
C ASP A 106 14.44 14.75 0.16
N SER A 107 15.32 15.71 0.27
CA SER A 107 16.31 16.03 -0.77
C SER A 107 17.40 14.95 -0.92
N ASP A 108 17.62 14.12 0.11
CA ASP A 108 18.52 12.97 0.09
C ASP A 108 17.76 11.69 -0.27
N ALA A 109 17.42 11.52 -1.53
CA ALA A 109 16.66 10.37 -2.01
C ALA A 109 17.35 9.01 -1.69
N VAL A 110 18.68 8.96 -1.69
CA VAL A 110 19.44 7.74 -1.37
C VAL A 110 19.36 7.43 0.12
N GLY A 111 19.59 8.43 0.96
CA GLY A 111 19.48 8.29 2.41
C GLY A 111 18.03 7.97 2.84
N GLN A 112 17.07 8.60 2.22
CA GLN A 112 15.65 8.36 2.45
C GLN A 112 15.26 6.91 2.11
N GLY A 113 15.68 6.39 0.96
CA GLY A 113 15.44 4.99 0.59
C GLY A 113 16.00 4.02 1.63
N LYS A 114 17.23 4.22 2.10
CA LYS A 114 17.83 3.41 3.17
C LYS A 114 17.07 3.50 4.49
N LYS A 115 16.60 4.70 4.87
CA LYS A 115 15.79 4.90 6.08
C LYS A 115 14.46 4.15 5.97
N TYR A 116 13.83 4.19 4.78
CA TYR A 116 12.58 3.50 4.53
C TYR A 116 12.73 1.98 4.57
N ASP A 117 13.77 1.43 3.95
CA ASP A 117 14.10 0.01 4.05
C ASP A 117 14.38 -0.43 5.50
N ALA A 118 15.11 0.40 6.27
CA ALA A 118 15.36 0.14 7.68
C ALA A 118 14.06 0.17 8.51
N LEU A 119 13.14 1.07 8.21
CA LEU A 119 11.81 1.12 8.82
C LEU A 119 11.03 -0.18 8.54
N ILE A 120 10.95 -0.62 7.29
CA ILE A 120 10.27 -1.86 6.90
C ILE A 120 10.87 -3.05 7.66
N HIS A 121 12.19 -3.08 7.77
CA HIS A 121 12.90 -4.13 8.52
C HIS A 121 12.58 -4.10 10.02
N ALA A 122 12.55 -2.90 10.61
CA ALA A 122 12.20 -2.70 12.02
C ALA A 122 10.75 -3.08 12.35
N LEU A 123 9.84 -2.94 11.38
CA LEU A 123 8.44 -3.41 11.49
C LEU A 123 8.33 -4.95 11.45
N GLY A 124 9.40 -5.67 11.14
CA GLY A 124 9.42 -7.12 10.98
C GLY A 124 9.12 -7.59 9.56
N GLY A 125 9.16 -6.71 8.60
CA GLY A 125 8.79 -6.96 7.20
C GLY A 125 7.29 -6.82 6.96
N VAL A 126 6.84 -7.25 5.78
CA VAL A 126 5.45 -7.14 5.32
C VAL A 126 4.75 -8.48 5.42
N ASP A 127 3.62 -8.53 6.11
CA ASP A 127 2.81 -9.76 6.25
C ASP A 127 2.01 -10.07 4.99
N LEU A 128 1.44 -9.04 4.36
CA LEU A 128 0.68 -9.16 3.11
C LEU A 128 0.91 -7.92 2.26
N GLN A 129 1.37 -8.13 1.01
CA GLN A 129 1.58 -7.06 0.04
C GLN A 129 0.53 -7.08 -1.05
N LEU A 130 -0.23 -6.00 -1.19
CA LEU A 130 -1.07 -5.74 -2.36
C LEU A 130 -0.21 -5.12 -3.47
N LEU A 131 -0.24 -5.72 -4.66
CA LEU A 131 0.49 -5.25 -5.83
C LEU A 131 -0.44 -5.10 -7.03
N GLY A 132 -0.24 -4.05 -7.79
CA GLY A 132 -0.67 -3.97 -9.18
C GLY A 132 0.41 -4.50 -10.12
N ILE A 133 0.03 -4.79 -11.35
CA ILE A 133 0.97 -5.09 -12.44
C ILE A 133 0.63 -4.19 -13.63
N GLY A 134 1.63 -3.47 -14.14
CA GLY A 134 1.48 -2.63 -15.32
C GLY A 134 1.34 -3.43 -16.62
N HIS A 135 1.00 -2.75 -17.72
CA HIS A 135 0.82 -3.38 -19.03
C HIS A 135 2.12 -4.00 -19.59
N ASP A 136 3.25 -3.47 -19.21
CA ASP A 136 4.61 -3.92 -19.56
C ASP A 136 5.21 -4.85 -18.50
N GLY A 137 4.47 -5.13 -17.41
CA GLY A 137 4.86 -6.01 -16.33
C GLY A 137 5.54 -5.32 -15.14
N HIS A 138 5.59 -3.98 -15.11
CA HIS A 138 6.15 -3.28 -13.95
C HIS A 138 5.32 -3.48 -12.67
N ILE A 139 5.99 -3.45 -11.53
CA ILE A 139 5.41 -3.44 -10.19
C ILE A 139 6.00 -2.26 -9.42
N GLY A 140 5.14 -1.41 -8.86
CA GLY A 140 5.54 -0.10 -8.35
C GLY A 140 6.06 0.76 -9.50
N PHE A 141 7.15 1.48 -9.30
CA PHE A 141 7.88 2.18 -10.37
C PHE A 141 9.10 1.39 -10.90
N ASN A 142 9.11 0.06 -10.72
CA ASN A 142 10.18 -0.78 -11.28
C ASN A 142 9.85 -1.17 -12.72
N GLU A 143 10.33 -0.36 -13.64
CA GLU A 143 10.20 -0.61 -15.07
C GLU A 143 11.05 -1.81 -15.52
N PRO A 144 10.69 -2.48 -16.63
CA PRO A 144 11.49 -3.56 -17.21
C PRO A 144 12.93 -3.12 -17.46
N CYS A 145 13.88 -3.78 -16.82
CA CYS A 145 15.31 -3.50 -16.97
C CYS A 145 16.12 -4.77 -16.91
N GLY A 146 17.41 -4.68 -17.27
CA GLY A 146 18.32 -5.83 -17.32
C GLY A 146 18.76 -6.35 -15.96
N GLU A 147 18.56 -5.59 -14.89
CA GLU A 147 18.99 -5.93 -13.53
C GLU A 147 17.89 -5.64 -12.52
N PHE A 148 17.81 -6.49 -11.49
CA PHE A 148 16.91 -6.29 -10.37
C PHE A 148 17.56 -5.33 -9.36
N VAL A 149 17.01 -4.12 -9.24
CA VAL A 149 17.45 -3.19 -8.19
C VAL A 149 16.72 -3.56 -6.90
N LYS A 150 17.54 -3.85 -5.86
CA LYS A 150 17.04 -4.15 -4.51
C LYS A 150 17.01 -2.89 -3.67
N GLY A 151 16.00 -2.80 -2.80
CA GLY A 151 15.83 -1.68 -1.89
C GLY A 151 15.14 -0.47 -2.52
N THR A 152 14.70 0.44 -1.66
CA THR A 152 14.02 1.67 -2.06
C THR A 152 15.02 2.61 -2.74
N HIS A 153 14.70 3.05 -3.93
CA HIS A 153 15.57 3.90 -4.75
C HIS A 153 14.76 4.89 -5.58
N ARG A 154 15.39 5.95 -6.05
CA ARG A 154 14.78 6.90 -6.98
C ARG A 154 14.79 6.34 -8.40
N VAL A 155 13.69 6.53 -9.10
CA VAL A 155 13.53 6.31 -10.55
C VAL A 155 13.11 7.62 -11.23
N GLU A 156 13.35 7.75 -12.54
CA GLU A 156 13.01 8.93 -13.36
C GLU A 156 11.76 8.69 -14.21
#